data_7ea7194fde34a7f52dbd8b127825138c
#
_entry.id   7ea7194fde34a7f52dbd8b127825138c
#
_cell.length_a   1.000
_cell.length_b   1.000
_cell.length_c   1.000
_cell.angle_alpha   90.00
_cell.angle_beta   90.00
_cell.angle_gamma   90.00
#
_symmetry.space_group_name_H-M   'P 1'
#
loop_
_entity.id
_entity.type
_entity.pdbx_description
1 polymer ?
#
loop_
_entity_poly.entity_id
_entity_poly.type
_entity_poly.pdbx_seq_one_letter_code
_entity_poly.pdbx_strand_id
1 'polypeptide(L)'
;SACTAADWFLLIQQIQDLQLLKYQHFIVIHGTDTLSYAAATLSQFLQQSCHVIITGSQYPLLNSSGQDIREFTDALDNLKTSIEYIHKVPTGVYLAFHHQVFHASTALKVHSTALKAFYGTHYQQDVKCKEHSQFIIQSEHIAHIKDLNILNLILQPIEKNKFTQTLKTVLSD
;
A
#
# COMPACT_ATOMS: atom_id res chain seq x y z
N SER A 1 15.55 -3.27 2.50
CA SER A 1 15.10 -2.27 3.47
C SER A 1 13.59 -2.10 3.34
N ALA A 2 12.88 -1.87 4.47
CA ALA A 2 11.46 -1.58 4.43
C ALA A 2 11.24 -0.21 3.76
N CYS A 3 10.17 -0.08 2.95
CA CYS A 3 9.76 1.20 2.38
C CYS A 3 9.33 2.16 3.48
N THR A 4 9.74 3.41 3.36
CA THR A 4 9.40 4.51 4.28
C THR A 4 8.22 5.33 3.73
N ALA A 5 7.64 6.20 4.55
CA ALA A 5 6.62 7.15 4.09
C ALA A 5 7.16 8.05 2.96
N ALA A 6 8.44 8.46 3.02
CA ALA A 6 9.06 9.26 1.97
C ALA A 6 9.12 8.52 0.62
N ASP A 7 9.33 7.20 0.62
CA ASP A 7 9.32 6.39 -0.61
C ASP A 7 7.92 6.34 -1.22
N TRP A 8 6.86 6.26 -0.41
CA TRP A 8 5.48 6.31 -0.92
C TRP A 8 5.13 7.68 -1.50
N PHE A 9 5.58 8.75 -0.88
CA PHE A 9 5.36 10.12 -1.41
C PHE A 9 6.11 10.34 -2.71
N LEU A 10 7.34 9.82 -2.83
CA LEU A 10 8.09 9.85 -4.08
C LEU A 10 7.36 9.07 -5.19
N LEU A 11 6.82 7.90 -4.87
CA LEU A 11 6.00 7.12 -5.81
C LEU A 11 4.74 7.88 -6.26
N ILE A 12 4.04 8.54 -5.33
CA ILE A 12 2.87 9.37 -5.66
C ILE A 12 3.27 10.51 -6.60
N GLN A 13 4.36 11.22 -6.31
CA GLN A 13 4.88 12.27 -7.17
C GLN A 13 5.17 11.75 -8.58
N GLN A 14 5.85 10.62 -8.69
CA GLN A 14 6.14 9.99 -9.99
C GLN A 14 4.87 9.63 -10.77
N ILE A 15 3.84 9.10 -10.09
CA ILE A 15 2.54 8.82 -10.73
C ILE A 15 1.90 10.12 -11.20
N GLN A 16 1.90 11.17 -10.39
CA GLN A 16 1.36 12.48 -10.77
C GLN A 16 2.09 13.10 -11.97
N ASP A 17 3.41 12.99 -12.02
CA ASP A 17 4.22 13.44 -13.17
C ASP A 17 3.88 12.64 -14.45
N LEU A 18 3.72 11.32 -14.32
CA LEU A 18 3.30 10.47 -15.45
C LEU A 18 1.87 10.78 -15.92
N GLN A 19 0.97 11.19 -15.03
CA GLN A 19 -0.36 11.66 -15.41
C GLN A 19 -0.31 12.90 -16.31
N LEU A 20 0.65 13.80 -16.09
CA LEU A 20 0.89 14.96 -17.00
C LEU A 20 1.27 14.50 -18.41
N LEU A 21 1.94 13.35 -18.52
CA LEU A 21 2.28 12.68 -19.80
C LEU A 21 1.14 11.81 -20.34
N LYS A 22 -0.10 11.91 -19.75
CA LYS A 22 -1.30 11.19 -20.17
C LYS A 22 -1.34 9.70 -19.85
N TYR A 23 -0.43 9.19 -19.01
CA TYR A 23 -0.60 7.85 -18.47
C TYR A 23 -1.72 7.84 -17.43
N GLN A 24 -2.58 6.81 -17.48
CA GLN A 24 -3.76 6.72 -16.63
C GLN A 24 -3.89 5.38 -15.88
N HIS A 25 -3.07 4.39 -16.21
CA HIS A 25 -3.14 3.05 -15.62
C HIS A 25 -1.76 2.67 -15.06
N PHE A 26 -1.74 2.33 -13.77
CA PHE A 26 -0.50 2.06 -13.05
C PHE A 26 -0.62 0.76 -12.25
N ILE A 27 0.37 -0.11 -12.37
CA ILE A 27 0.52 -1.27 -11.51
C ILE A 27 1.75 -1.04 -10.65
N VAL A 28 1.58 -1.14 -9.34
CA VAL A 28 2.64 -0.94 -8.34
C VAL A 28 2.92 -2.27 -7.66
N ILE A 29 4.17 -2.72 -7.67
CA ILE A 29 4.62 -3.93 -6.98
C ILE A 29 5.32 -3.50 -5.69
N HIS A 30 4.89 -4.05 -4.56
CA HIS A 30 5.32 -3.62 -3.23
C HIS A 30 5.49 -4.82 -2.28
N GLY A 31 6.34 -4.68 -1.27
CA GLY A 31 6.46 -5.68 -0.21
C GLY A 31 5.20 -5.77 0.65
N THR A 32 4.82 -6.99 1.07
CA THR A 32 3.51 -7.21 1.74
C THR A 32 3.40 -6.65 3.14
N ASP A 33 4.50 -6.42 3.86
CA ASP A 33 4.45 -6.01 5.27
C ASP A 33 3.89 -4.60 5.46
N THR A 34 4.18 -3.71 4.53
CA THR A 34 3.67 -2.34 4.55
C THR A 34 2.71 -2.02 3.40
N LEU A 35 2.26 -3.06 2.66
CA LEU A 35 1.39 -2.93 1.50
C LEU A 35 0.06 -2.22 1.81
N SER A 36 -0.58 -2.53 2.94
CA SER A 36 -1.82 -1.86 3.37
C SER A 36 -1.62 -0.36 3.61
N TYR A 37 -0.51 0.01 4.23
CA TYR A 37 -0.17 1.43 4.48
C TYR A 37 0.12 2.17 3.18
N ALA A 38 0.92 1.57 2.29
CA ALA A 38 1.19 2.12 0.97
C ALA A 38 -0.11 2.30 0.18
N ALA A 39 -0.98 1.28 0.15
CA ALA A 39 -2.26 1.31 -0.55
C ALA A 39 -3.18 2.43 -0.04
N ALA A 40 -3.31 2.56 1.28
CA ALA A 40 -4.10 3.62 1.91
C ALA A 40 -3.53 5.01 1.61
N THR A 41 -2.20 5.17 1.67
CA THR A 41 -1.52 6.43 1.36
C THR A 41 -1.74 6.83 -0.11
N LEU A 42 -1.51 5.92 -1.05
CA LEU A 42 -1.76 6.18 -2.47
C LEU A 42 -3.23 6.56 -2.70
N SER A 43 -4.18 5.85 -2.06
CA SER A 43 -5.61 6.13 -2.16
C SER A 43 -5.96 7.54 -1.68
N GLN A 44 -5.34 7.99 -0.58
CA GLN A 44 -5.59 9.32 -0.01
C GLN A 44 -5.14 10.45 -0.95
N PHE A 45 -4.00 10.29 -1.63
CA PHE A 45 -3.41 11.35 -2.44
C PHE A 45 -3.80 11.30 -3.91
N LEU A 46 -3.96 10.11 -4.50
CA LEU A 46 -4.34 9.95 -5.90
C LEU A 46 -5.86 9.94 -6.11
N GLN A 47 -6.62 9.51 -5.10
CA GLN A 47 -8.08 9.48 -5.12
C GLN A 47 -8.63 8.82 -6.39
N GLN A 48 -9.46 9.52 -7.17
CA GLN A 48 -10.05 9.04 -8.42
C GLN A 48 -9.40 9.66 -9.66
N SER A 49 -8.14 10.11 -9.55
CA SER A 49 -7.46 10.79 -10.67
C SER A 49 -6.95 9.84 -11.76
N CYS A 50 -6.74 8.58 -11.42
CA CYS A 50 -6.24 7.54 -12.35
C CYS A 50 -6.63 6.15 -11.85
N HIS A 51 -6.26 5.11 -12.61
CA HIS A 51 -6.43 3.71 -12.22
C HIS A 51 -5.12 3.19 -11.66
N VAL A 52 -5.11 2.77 -10.40
CA VAL A 52 -3.92 2.19 -9.76
C VAL A 52 -4.29 0.85 -9.14
N ILE A 53 -3.52 -0.18 -9.43
CA ILE A 53 -3.55 -1.43 -8.69
C ILE A 53 -2.19 -1.63 -8.02
N ILE A 54 -2.17 -1.72 -6.69
CA ILE A 54 -1.00 -2.09 -5.92
C ILE A 54 -1.10 -3.56 -5.53
N THR A 55 0.01 -4.30 -5.66
CA THR A 55 0.09 -5.72 -5.36
C THR A 55 1.46 -6.09 -4.80
N GLY A 56 1.62 -7.33 -4.40
CA GLY A 56 2.87 -7.91 -3.91
C GLY A 56 2.79 -9.42 -3.88
N SER A 57 3.68 -10.08 -3.16
CA SER A 57 3.65 -11.52 -2.98
C SER A 57 4.09 -11.93 -1.59
N GLN A 58 3.48 -12.98 -1.03
CA GLN A 58 3.92 -13.58 0.23
C GLN A 58 5.22 -14.38 0.03
N TYR A 59 5.38 -15.01 -1.13
CA TYR A 59 6.57 -15.75 -1.49
C TYR A 59 7.33 -15.02 -2.59
N PRO A 60 8.66 -14.84 -2.46
CA PRO A 60 9.48 -14.20 -3.48
C PRO A 60 9.29 -14.84 -4.85
N LEU A 61 9.37 -14.04 -5.92
CA LEU A 61 9.30 -14.54 -7.28
C LEU A 61 10.48 -15.47 -7.63
N LEU A 62 11.69 -15.07 -7.19
CA LEU A 62 12.90 -15.81 -7.47
C LEU A 62 13.28 -16.72 -6.32
N ASN A 63 13.96 -17.81 -6.65
CA ASN A 63 14.58 -18.72 -5.68
C ASN A 63 15.73 -18.03 -4.90
N SER A 64 16.32 -18.72 -3.95
CA SER A 64 17.41 -18.19 -3.13
C SER A 64 18.67 -17.80 -3.91
N SER A 65 18.89 -18.41 -5.09
CA SER A 65 20.00 -18.03 -6.00
C SER A 65 19.71 -16.77 -6.84
N GLY A 66 18.44 -16.36 -6.92
CA GLY A 66 18.02 -15.19 -7.71
C GLY A 66 18.03 -15.44 -9.25
N GLN A 67 18.20 -16.67 -9.70
CA GLN A 67 18.36 -17.02 -11.12
C GLN A 67 17.08 -17.59 -11.75
N ASP A 68 16.31 -18.35 -10.99
CA ASP A 68 15.12 -19.03 -11.47
C ASP A 68 13.87 -18.63 -10.71
N ILE A 69 12.71 -18.77 -11.37
CA ILE A 69 11.42 -18.61 -10.72
C ILE A 69 11.26 -19.71 -9.66
N ARG A 70 10.84 -19.32 -8.47
CA ARG A 70 10.56 -20.25 -7.37
C ARG A 70 9.40 -21.16 -7.75
N GLU A 71 9.55 -22.48 -7.46
CA GLU A 71 8.53 -23.49 -7.73
C GLU A 71 7.17 -23.13 -7.11
N PHE A 72 7.19 -22.50 -5.93
CA PHE A 72 6.01 -22.05 -5.23
C PHE A 72 6.07 -20.55 -4.95
N THR A 73 5.35 -19.76 -5.76
CA THR A 73 5.20 -18.31 -5.59
C THR A 73 3.78 -17.87 -6.00
N ASP A 74 3.24 -16.90 -5.27
CA ASP A 74 1.98 -16.23 -5.59
C ASP A 74 2.19 -14.95 -6.41
N ALA A 75 3.45 -14.58 -6.70
CA ALA A 75 3.78 -13.34 -7.37
C ALA A 75 3.18 -13.23 -8.78
N LEU A 76 3.25 -14.30 -9.56
CA LEU A 76 2.73 -14.32 -10.93
C LEU A 76 1.21 -14.23 -10.98
N ASP A 77 0.52 -14.93 -10.09
CA ASP A 77 -0.94 -14.90 -10.00
C ASP A 77 -1.45 -13.52 -9.56
N ASN A 78 -0.77 -12.89 -8.60
CA ASN A 78 -1.10 -11.55 -8.14
C ASN A 78 -0.83 -10.49 -9.22
N LEU A 79 0.27 -10.60 -9.96
CA LEU A 79 0.55 -9.73 -11.11
C LEU A 79 -0.46 -9.94 -12.24
N LYS A 80 -0.79 -11.19 -12.58
CA LYS A 80 -1.81 -11.52 -13.57
C LYS A 80 -3.17 -10.93 -13.21
N THR A 81 -3.59 -11.07 -11.95
CA THR A 81 -4.81 -10.45 -11.44
C THR A 81 -4.77 -8.92 -11.61
N SER A 82 -3.65 -8.28 -11.28
CA SER A 82 -3.49 -6.84 -11.44
C SER A 82 -3.62 -6.39 -12.89
N ILE A 83 -2.98 -7.11 -13.84
CA ILE A 83 -3.07 -6.81 -15.29
C ILE A 83 -4.49 -7.02 -15.79
N GLU A 84 -5.17 -8.08 -15.35
CA GLU A 84 -6.53 -8.38 -15.78
C GLU A 84 -7.54 -7.32 -15.31
N TYR A 85 -7.36 -6.79 -14.09
CA TYR A 85 -8.33 -5.89 -13.48
C TYR A 85 -8.05 -4.40 -13.70
N ILE A 86 -6.83 -4.00 -14.10
CA ILE A 86 -6.48 -2.58 -14.23
C ILE A 86 -7.39 -1.79 -15.19
N HIS A 87 -7.96 -2.46 -16.19
CA HIS A 87 -8.93 -1.86 -17.12
C HIS A 87 -10.40 -2.13 -16.76
N LYS A 88 -10.67 -2.90 -15.70
CA LYS A 88 -12.02 -3.25 -15.25
C LYS A 88 -12.47 -2.42 -14.06
N VAL A 89 -11.52 -2.01 -13.20
CA VAL A 89 -11.82 -1.20 -12.03
C VAL A 89 -12.14 0.25 -12.43
N PRO A 90 -13.06 0.94 -11.73
CA PRO A 90 -13.23 2.38 -11.88
C PRO A 90 -11.94 3.15 -11.57
N THR A 91 -11.90 4.45 -11.90
CA THR A 91 -10.82 5.32 -11.42
C THR A 91 -10.71 5.25 -9.90
N GLY A 92 -9.48 5.09 -9.40
CA GLY A 92 -9.22 4.92 -7.98
C GLY A 92 -7.99 4.07 -7.72
N VAL A 93 -7.72 3.82 -6.45
CA VAL A 93 -6.60 2.98 -6.01
C VAL A 93 -7.15 1.70 -5.40
N TYR A 94 -6.63 0.58 -5.86
CA TYR A 94 -7.05 -0.77 -5.45
C TYR A 94 -5.86 -1.61 -5.05
N LEU A 95 -6.12 -2.60 -4.19
CA LEU A 95 -5.15 -3.63 -3.82
C LEU A 95 -5.61 -4.97 -4.41
N ALA A 96 -4.77 -5.60 -5.25
CA ALA A 96 -5.02 -6.93 -5.79
C ALA A 96 -4.17 -7.97 -5.05
N PHE A 97 -4.80 -9.01 -4.52
CA PHE A 97 -4.12 -10.11 -3.85
C PHE A 97 -4.95 -11.38 -3.84
N HIS A 98 -4.33 -12.51 -4.12
CA HIS A 98 -4.98 -13.83 -4.10
C HIS A 98 -6.31 -13.84 -4.88
N HIS A 99 -6.27 -13.42 -6.16
CA HIS A 99 -7.40 -13.33 -7.10
C HIS A 99 -8.54 -12.39 -6.64
N GLN A 100 -8.33 -11.54 -5.66
CA GLN A 100 -9.30 -10.57 -5.18
C GLN A 100 -8.79 -9.15 -5.36
N VAL A 101 -9.72 -8.21 -5.56
CA VAL A 101 -9.43 -6.79 -5.72
C VAL A 101 -10.27 -6.00 -4.73
N PHE A 102 -9.63 -5.20 -3.89
CA PHE A 102 -10.22 -4.41 -2.83
C PHE A 102 -9.96 -2.93 -3.03
N HIS A 103 -10.86 -2.08 -2.54
CA HIS A 103 -10.56 -0.67 -2.39
C HIS A 103 -9.35 -0.48 -1.45
N ALA A 104 -8.33 0.23 -1.91
CA ALA A 104 -7.06 0.36 -1.19
C ALA A 104 -7.22 1.02 0.19
N SER A 105 -8.17 1.95 0.34
CA SER A 105 -8.48 2.62 1.62
C SER A 105 -9.04 1.69 2.70
N THR A 106 -9.50 0.50 2.33
CA THR A 106 -10.11 -0.49 3.24
C THR A 106 -9.28 -1.75 3.41
N ALA A 107 -8.22 -1.91 2.62
CA ALA A 107 -7.45 -3.14 2.57
C ALA A 107 -6.49 -3.29 3.76
N LEU A 108 -6.61 -4.39 4.48
CA LEU A 108 -5.78 -4.71 5.65
C LEU A 108 -5.11 -6.07 5.50
N LYS A 109 -3.84 -6.16 5.90
CA LYS A 109 -3.14 -7.44 6.05
C LYS A 109 -3.59 -8.10 7.35
N VAL A 110 -4.26 -9.24 7.27
CA VAL A 110 -4.81 -9.97 8.42
C VAL A 110 -4.06 -11.25 8.74
N HIS A 111 -3.20 -11.71 7.82
CA HIS A 111 -2.35 -12.88 8.02
C HIS A 111 -0.92 -12.59 7.57
N SER A 112 0.06 -13.03 8.37
CA SER A 112 1.48 -12.80 8.08
C SER A 112 2.04 -13.76 7.01
N THR A 113 1.52 -14.99 6.90
CA THR A 113 2.08 -16.07 6.06
C THR A 113 1.09 -16.69 5.09
N ALA A 114 -0.22 -16.54 5.31
CA ALA A 114 -1.23 -17.13 4.44
C ALA A 114 -1.27 -16.46 3.06
N LEU A 115 -1.56 -17.23 2.01
CA LEU A 115 -1.75 -16.68 0.66
C LEU A 115 -2.91 -15.68 0.62
N LYS A 116 -4.03 -15.99 1.28
CA LYS A 116 -5.15 -15.06 1.48
C LYS A 116 -4.84 -14.13 2.65
N ALA A 117 -3.88 -13.25 2.47
CA ALA A 117 -3.34 -12.38 3.52
C ALA A 117 -4.08 -11.07 3.72
N PHE A 118 -4.84 -10.61 2.73
CA PHE A 118 -5.50 -9.31 2.73
C PHE A 118 -7.01 -9.44 2.67
N TYR A 119 -7.69 -8.52 3.36
CA TYR A 119 -9.13 -8.35 3.34
C TYR A 119 -9.47 -6.86 3.21
N GLY A 120 -10.63 -6.59 2.61
CA GLY A 120 -11.13 -5.24 2.40
C GLY A 120 -12.48 -5.25 1.72
N THR A 121 -13.00 -4.08 1.43
CA THR A 121 -14.22 -3.92 0.64
C THR A 121 -13.91 -4.21 -0.82
N HIS A 122 -14.65 -5.15 -1.43
CA HIS A 122 -14.45 -5.53 -2.83
C HIS A 122 -14.68 -4.33 -3.76
N TYR A 123 -13.93 -4.23 -4.85
CA TYR A 123 -13.96 -3.08 -5.78
C TYR A 123 -15.33 -2.77 -6.37
N GLN A 124 -16.24 -3.75 -6.44
CA GLN A 124 -17.61 -3.58 -6.93
C GLN A 124 -18.59 -3.03 -5.89
N GLN A 125 -18.17 -2.92 -4.65
CA GLN A 125 -18.97 -2.36 -3.56
C GLN A 125 -18.64 -0.88 -3.38
N ASP A 126 -19.64 -0.07 -3.06
CA ASP A 126 -19.43 1.35 -2.82
C ASP A 126 -18.65 1.60 -1.53
N VAL A 127 -17.64 2.42 -1.60
CA VAL A 127 -16.90 2.96 -0.46
C VAL A 127 -17.15 4.45 -0.41
N LYS A 128 -17.61 4.95 0.73
CA LYS A 128 -17.75 6.39 0.95
C LYS A 128 -16.35 7.01 1.03
N CYS A 129 -15.92 7.63 -0.05
CA CYS A 129 -14.73 8.47 -0.08
C CYS A 129 -15.14 9.91 0.22
N LYS A 130 -14.39 10.58 1.09
CA LYS A 130 -14.48 12.04 1.19
C LYS A 130 -13.75 12.60 -0.03
N GLU A 131 -14.48 13.31 -0.88
CA GLU A 131 -13.86 14.06 -1.97
C GLU A 131 -13.07 15.23 -1.36
N HIS A 132 -11.79 15.21 -1.58
CA HIS A 132 -10.90 16.33 -1.31
C HIS A 132 -10.27 16.76 -2.62
N SER A 133 -9.88 18.02 -2.73
CA SER A 133 -9.06 18.46 -3.87
C SER A 133 -7.76 17.67 -3.90
N GLN A 134 -7.36 17.23 -5.10
CA GLN A 134 -6.12 16.46 -5.27
C GLN A 134 -4.93 17.30 -4.78
N PHE A 135 -4.15 16.74 -3.87
CA PHE A 135 -2.94 17.37 -3.37
C PHE A 135 -1.75 16.92 -4.23
N ILE A 136 -1.08 17.89 -4.87
CA ILE A 136 0.10 17.63 -5.70
C ILE A 136 1.33 17.56 -4.81
N ILE A 137 2.02 16.41 -4.83
CA ILE A 137 3.26 16.20 -4.07
C ILE A 137 4.41 16.95 -4.74
N GLN A 138 5.14 17.72 -3.95
CA GLN A 138 6.35 18.42 -4.36
C GLN A 138 7.56 17.91 -3.57
N SER A 139 8.76 18.15 -4.07
CA SER A 139 10.00 17.66 -3.44
C SER A 139 10.18 18.17 -2.00
N GLU A 140 9.69 19.37 -1.70
CA GLU A 140 9.70 19.96 -0.36
C GLU A 140 8.87 19.15 0.64
N HIS A 141 7.70 18.64 0.19
CA HIS A 141 6.85 17.78 1.03
C HIS A 141 7.56 16.48 1.39
N ILE A 142 8.32 15.90 0.43
CA ILE A 142 9.09 14.66 0.65
C ILE A 142 10.23 14.91 1.66
N ALA A 143 10.90 16.06 1.58
CA ALA A 143 11.93 16.43 2.54
C ALA A 143 11.37 16.53 3.96
N HIS A 144 10.23 17.20 4.15
CA HIS A 144 9.57 17.31 5.46
C HIS A 144 9.13 15.97 6.04
N ILE A 145 8.68 15.01 5.20
CA ILE A 145 8.24 13.69 5.66
C ILE A 145 9.40 12.88 6.22
N LYS A 146 10.62 13.05 5.72
CA LYS A 146 11.81 12.36 6.24
C LYS A 146 12.10 12.74 7.68
N ASP A 147 11.69 13.94 8.09
CA ASP A 147 11.90 14.47 9.44
C ASP A 147 10.72 14.17 10.39
N LEU A 148 9.63 13.57 9.88
CA LEU A 148 8.48 13.21 10.70
C LEU A 148 8.75 11.94 11.50
N ASN A 149 8.77 12.07 12.81
CA ASN A 149 8.75 10.95 13.74
C ASN A 149 7.31 10.48 13.96
N ILE A 150 6.89 9.43 13.24
CA ILE A 150 5.55 8.85 13.39
C ILE A 150 5.65 7.57 14.22
N LEU A 151 5.05 7.60 15.42
CA LEU A 151 4.91 6.44 16.27
C LEU A 151 3.55 5.78 16.07
N ASN A 152 3.53 4.57 15.51
CA ASN A 152 2.33 3.75 15.42
C ASN A 152 2.13 2.97 16.73
N LEU A 153 1.09 3.32 17.48
CA LEU A 153 0.69 2.60 18.68
C LEU A 153 -0.52 1.73 18.38
N ILE A 154 -0.36 0.41 18.47
CA ILE A 154 -1.49 -0.52 18.52
C ILE A 154 -1.91 -0.62 19.99
N LEU A 155 -3.05 -0.02 20.33
CA LEU A 155 -3.59 -0.10 21.68
C LEU A 155 -4.14 -1.51 21.91
N GLN A 156 -3.45 -2.27 22.77
CA GLN A 156 -3.97 -3.50 23.35
C GLN A 156 -4.56 -3.19 24.73
N PRO A 157 -5.53 -3.99 25.23
CA PRO A 157 -6.02 -3.85 26.58
C PRO A 157 -4.91 -4.22 27.58
N ILE A 158 -4.14 -3.23 28.00
CA ILE A 158 -3.09 -3.35 29.02
C ILE A 158 -3.38 -2.41 30.17
N GLU A 159 -2.86 -2.75 31.34
CA GLU A 159 -2.99 -1.90 32.53
C GLU A 159 -2.37 -0.53 32.29
N LYS A 160 -3.03 0.53 32.78
CA LYS A 160 -2.63 1.93 32.62
C LYS A 160 -1.16 2.17 33.01
N ASN A 161 -0.69 1.53 34.08
CA ASN A 161 0.69 1.69 34.56
C ASN A 161 1.72 1.11 33.57
N LYS A 162 1.44 -0.06 32.99
CA LYS A 162 2.29 -0.68 31.97
C LYS A 162 2.34 0.16 30.70
N PHE A 163 1.20 0.68 30.26
CA PHE A 163 1.13 1.57 29.10
C PHE A 163 1.96 2.84 29.32
N THR A 164 1.84 3.49 30.51
CA THR A 164 2.61 4.68 30.85
C THR A 164 4.12 4.42 30.90
N GLN A 165 4.54 3.27 31.41
CA GLN A 165 5.95 2.87 31.42
C GLN A 165 6.50 2.64 30.00
N THR A 166 5.76 1.91 29.18
CA THR A 166 6.14 1.67 27.76
C THR A 166 6.28 2.98 26.99
N LEU A 167 5.32 3.91 27.13
CA LEU A 167 5.40 5.23 26.50
C LEU A 167 6.63 6.03 26.95
N LYS A 168 6.92 6.03 28.27
CA LYS A 168 8.11 6.72 28.78
C LYS A 168 9.41 6.16 28.21
N THR A 169 9.52 4.83 28.07
CA THR A 169 10.70 4.20 27.46
C THR A 169 10.85 4.57 26.00
N VAL A 170 9.76 4.56 25.22
CA VAL A 170 9.79 4.87 23.79
C VAL A 170 10.02 6.36 23.50
N LEU A 171 9.62 7.26 24.40
CA LEU A 171 9.77 8.71 24.23
C LEU A 171 11.07 9.27 24.85
N SER A 172 11.87 8.43 25.53
CA SER A 172 13.13 8.83 26.14
C SER A 172 14.37 8.55 25.29
N ASP A 173 14.19 7.87 24.15
CA ASP A 173 15.19 7.64 23.10
C ASP A 173 14.98 8.64 21.94
#